data_5d2a5fae639ccf131a5ea1d0e50e33ee
#
_entry.id   5d2a5fae639ccf131a5ea1d0e50e33ee
#
_cell.length_a   1.000
_cell.length_b   1.000
_cell.length_c   1.000
_cell.angle_alpha   90.00
_cell.angle_beta   90.00
_cell.angle_gamma   90.00
#
_symmetry.space_group_name_H-M   'P 1'
#
loop_
_entity.id
_entity.type
_entity.pdbx_description
1 polymer ?
#
loop_
_entity_poly.entity_id
_entity_poly.type
_entity_poly.pdbx_seq_one_letter_code
_entity_poly.pdbx_strand_id
1 'polypeptide(L)'
;MKRFVGVITVIAIAALPLTGSAAPVTFEVDGAHSKVLFKVRHLGISTVTGQFRDFDASIEMDPEDLSTLKARAVIDVASVDTEVENRDKHLRSADFFDAESHPKIEFVSTKAEVVGVKLYGDLTIRGMTKPVVLDAVLGGVITDPRGNLRTAFTAPGPSTGRTSG
;
A
#
# COMPACT_ATOMS: atom_id res chain seq x y z
N MET A 1 17.58 71.99 -33.19
CA MET A 1 17.28 70.55 -33.36
C MET A 1 17.56 69.82 -32.05
N LYS A 2 16.51 69.53 -31.24
CA LYS A 2 16.64 68.83 -29.98
C LYS A 2 16.24 67.36 -30.23
N ARG A 3 17.18 66.41 -30.03
CA ARG A 3 16.95 64.97 -30.14
C ARG A 3 16.44 64.48 -28.78
N PHE A 4 15.18 64.01 -28.74
CA PHE A 4 14.65 63.25 -27.61
C PHE A 4 15.11 61.78 -27.75
N VAL A 5 15.84 61.31 -26.77
CA VAL A 5 16.15 59.88 -26.58
C VAL A 5 15.14 59.32 -25.59
N GLY A 6 14.19 58.53 -26.07
CA GLY A 6 13.25 57.81 -25.22
C GLY A 6 13.89 56.52 -24.71
N VAL A 7 13.99 56.38 -23.40
CA VAL A 7 14.40 55.12 -22.76
C VAL A 7 13.13 54.28 -22.51
N ILE A 8 13.02 53.13 -23.21
CA ILE A 8 11.95 52.16 -22.98
C ILE A 8 12.50 51.17 -21.96
N THR A 9 12.00 51.25 -20.72
CA THR A 9 12.30 50.24 -19.68
C THR A 9 11.30 49.08 -19.87
N VAL A 10 11.76 47.91 -20.35
CA VAL A 10 10.98 46.68 -20.37
C VAL A 10 11.17 45.97 -19.05
N ILE A 11 10.13 45.96 -18.19
CA ILE A 11 10.09 45.14 -17.00
C ILE A 11 9.61 43.77 -17.43
N ALA A 12 10.52 42.80 -17.55
CA ALA A 12 10.19 41.39 -17.71
C ALA A 12 9.84 40.80 -16.33
N ILE A 13 8.56 40.57 -16.09
CA ILE A 13 8.10 39.79 -14.93
C ILE A 13 8.30 38.32 -15.33
N ALA A 14 9.35 37.69 -14.80
CA ALA A 14 9.52 36.26 -14.87
C ALA A 14 8.48 35.63 -13.92
N ALA A 15 7.40 35.09 -14.49
CA ALA A 15 6.52 34.20 -13.76
C ALA A 15 7.31 32.89 -13.51
N LEU A 16 7.82 32.72 -12.30
CA LEU A 16 8.31 31.42 -11.84
C LEU A 16 7.08 30.50 -11.75
N PRO A 17 7.10 29.31 -12.38
CA PRO A 17 6.08 28.34 -12.12
C PRO A 17 6.23 27.92 -10.65
N LEU A 18 5.25 28.25 -9.83
CA LEU A 18 5.07 27.61 -8.52
C LEU A 18 4.60 26.17 -8.79
N THR A 19 5.52 25.29 -9.12
CA THR A 19 5.32 23.85 -9.00
C THR A 19 5.48 23.51 -7.51
N GLY A 20 4.48 23.87 -6.73
CA GLY A 20 4.36 23.40 -5.37
C GLY A 20 3.92 21.93 -5.45
N SER A 21 4.86 20.99 -5.42
CA SER A 21 4.56 19.64 -5.00
C SER A 21 4.02 19.75 -3.57
N ALA A 22 2.78 19.34 -3.37
CA ALA A 22 2.25 19.25 -2.00
C ALA A 22 3.15 18.31 -1.21
N ALA A 23 3.37 18.59 0.07
CA ALA A 23 4.15 17.71 0.91
C ALA A 23 3.44 16.34 0.99
N PRO A 24 4.18 15.21 0.92
CA PRO A 24 3.58 13.89 1.06
C PRO A 24 2.80 13.79 2.39
N VAL A 25 1.62 13.19 2.31
CA VAL A 25 0.76 12.92 3.46
C VAL A 25 0.89 11.45 3.83
N THR A 26 1.06 11.17 5.13
CA THR A 26 1.08 9.80 5.65
C THR A 26 -0.32 9.45 6.17
N PHE A 27 -0.85 8.33 5.72
CA PHE A 27 -2.09 7.72 6.18
C PHE A 27 -1.74 6.45 6.95
N GLU A 28 -2.11 6.42 8.22
CA GLU A 28 -1.97 5.23 9.06
C GLU A 28 -3.23 4.35 8.98
N VAL A 29 -3.08 3.06 9.26
CA VAL A 29 -4.19 2.12 9.22
C VAL A 29 -5.22 2.43 10.31
N ASP A 30 -6.50 2.41 9.93
CA ASP A 30 -7.61 2.40 10.88
C ASP A 30 -7.97 0.92 11.16
N GLY A 31 -7.47 0.38 12.27
CA GLY A 31 -7.63 -1.02 12.63
C GLY A 31 -9.09 -1.46 12.83
N ALA A 32 -9.99 -0.51 13.14
CA ALA A 32 -11.41 -0.82 13.30
C ALA A 32 -12.12 -1.08 11.94
N HIS A 33 -11.58 -0.50 10.86
CA HIS A 33 -12.19 -0.56 9.52
C HIS A 33 -11.30 -1.27 8.49
N SER A 34 -10.18 -1.83 8.93
CA SER A 34 -9.22 -2.50 8.05
C SER A 34 -9.12 -3.99 8.35
N LYS A 35 -8.80 -4.78 7.33
CA LYS A 35 -8.65 -6.23 7.47
C LYS A 35 -7.55 -6.75 6.55
N VAL A 36 -6.81 -7.73 7.04
CA VAL A 36 -5.89 -8.54 6.23
C VAL A 36 -6.48 -9.94 6.12
N LEU A 37 -6.93 -10.29 4.93
CA LEU A 37 -7.60 -11.57 4.65
C LEU A 37 -6.72 -12.44 3.75
N PHE A 38 -6.85 -13.76 3.89
CA PHE A 38 -6.26 -14.72 2.98
C PHE A 38 -7.25 -15.83 2.64
N LYS A 39 -6.99 -16.51 1.52
CA LYS A 39 -7.76 -17.67 1.08
C LYS A 39 -6.80 -18.79 0.70
N VAL A 40 -7.07 -19.99 1.19
CA VAL A 40 -6.30 -21.18 0.86
C VAL A 40 -7.23 -22.26 0.30
N ARG A 41 -6.84 -22.85 -0.83
CA ARG A 41 -7.53 -24.00 -1.38
C ARG A 41 -7.16 -25.26 -0.59
N HIS A 42 -8.15 -25.90 0.01
CA HIS A 42 -7.98 -27.16 0.73
C HIS A 42 -8.39 -28.32 -0.16
N LEU A 43 -7.49 -29.27 -0.38
CA LEU A 43 -7.66 -30.46 -1.22
C LEU A 43 -8.21 -30.21 -2.64
N GLY A 44 -8.07 -28.98 -3.15
CA GLY A 44 -8.58 -28.59 -4.46
C GLY A 44 -10.10 -28.41 -4.57
N ILE A 45 -10.87 -28.75 -3.54
CA ILE A 45 -12.34 -28.80 -3.57
C ILE A 45 -13.01 -27.74 -2.69
N SER A 46 -12.34 -27.23 -1.65
CA SER A 46 -12.90 -26.20 -0.76
C SER A 46 -11.93 -25.04 -0.59
N THR A 47 -12.46 -23.90 -0.13
CA THR A 47 -11.67 -22.72 0.16
C THR A 47 -11.81 -22.40 1.64
N VAL A 48 -10.69 -22.33 2.34
CA VAL A 48 -10.60 -21.80 3.69
C VAL A 48 -10.28 -20.30 3.60
N THR A 49 -11.10 -19.49 4.24
CA THR A 49 -10.80 -18.07 4.43
C THR A 49 -10.30 -17.85 5.84
N GLY A 50 -9.26 -17.06 6.01
CA GLY A 50 -8.74 -16.63 7.29
C GLY A 50 -8.36 -15.16 7.25
N GLN A 51 -8.00 -14.63 8.42
CA GLN A 51 -7.53 -13.26 8.59
C GLN A 51 -6.32 -13.24 9.52
N PHE A 52 -5.58 -12.15 9.47
CA PHE A 52 -4.65 -11.76 10.52
C PHE A 52 -5.28 -10.62 11.30
N ARG A 53 -5.34 -10.75 12.64
CA ARG A 53 -5.99 -9.76 13.50
C ARG A 53 -5.08 -8.60 13.87
N ASP A 54 -3.76 -8.85 13.95
CA ASP A 54 -2.77 -7.86 14.34
C ASP A 54 -1.88 -7.53 13.15
N PHE A 55 -1.99 -6.31 12.69
CA PHE A 55 -1.20 -5.76 11.60
C PHE A 55 -1.11 -4.25 11.73
N ASP A 56 -0.08 -3.71 11.12
CA ASP A 56 0.13 -2.29 10.93
C ASP A 56 0.39 -1.99 9.47
N ALA A 57 -0.08 -0.85 8.98
CA ALA A 57 0.14 -0.43 7.61
C ALA A 57 0.11 1.09 7.50
N SER A 58 0.92 1.60 6.60
CA SER A 58 0.94 3.02 6.27
C SER A 58 1.05 3.23 4.77
N ILE A 59 0.48 4.35 4.31
CA ILE A 59 0.59 4.84 2.95
C ILE A 59 1.09 6.28 3.02
N GLU A 60 2.17 6.57 2.33
CA GLU A 60 2.69 7.92 2.11
C GLU A 60 2.47 8.29 0.66
N MET A 61 1.82 9.41 0.37
CA MET A 61 1.61 9.88 -1.00
C MET A 61 1.32 11.38 -1.05
N ASP A 62 1.61 12.00 -2.18
CA ASP A 62 1.02 13.26 -2.56
C ASP A 62 -0.40 12.99 -3.09
N PRO A 63 -1.47 13.55 -2.48
CA PRO A 63 -2.85 13.33 -2.95
C PRO A 63 -3.10 13.78 -4.40
N GLU A 64 -2.27 14.69 -4.93
CA GLU A 64 -2.37 15.20 -6.30
C GLU A 64 -1.51 14.37 -7.28
N ASP A 65 -0.53 13.58 -6.76
CA ASP A 65 0.33 12.72 -7.57
C ASP A 65 0.46 11.31 -6.96
N LEU A 66 -0.42 10.42 -7.38
CA LEU A 66 -0.43 9.03 -6.91
C LEU A 66 0.80 8.22 -7.32
N SER A 67 1.63 8.72 -8.25
CA SER A 67 2.89 8.05 -8.60
C SER A 67 3.91 8.08 -7.46
N THR A 68 3.72 9.00 -6.50
CA THR A 68 4.53 9.12 -5.29
C THR A 68 4.17 8.10 -4.21
N LEU A 69 3.11 7.30 -4.42
CA LEU A 69 2.58 6.38 -3.43
C LEU A 69 3.62 5.36 -3.00
N LYS A 70 3.85 5.34 -1.69
CA LYS A 70 4.63 4.33 -0.98
C LYS A 70 3.73 3.65 0.03
N ALA A 71 3.79 2.33 0.10
CA ALA A 71 3.01 1.55 1.05
C ALA A 71 3.92 0.60 1.81
N ARG A 72 3.64 0.44 3.09
CA ARG A 72 4.25 -0.54 3.95
C ARG A 72 3.18 -1.26 4.75
N ALA A 73 3.35 -2.57 4.94
CA ALA A 73 2.53 -3.34 5.86
C ALA A 73 3.39 -4.32 6.64
N VAL A 74 3.06 -4.51 7.92
CA VAL A 74 3.68 -5.49 8.81
C VAL A 74 2.54 -6.24 9.50
N ILE A 75 2.53 -7.56 9.34
CA ILE A 75 1.46 -8.42 9.82
C ILE A 75 2.06 -9.38 10.85
N ASP A 76 1.42 -9.50 12.03
CA ASP A 76 1.79 -10.48 13.03
C ASP A 76 1.28 -11.87 12.64
N VAL A 77 2.20 -12.80 12.41
CA VAL A 77 1.86 -14.17 11.98
C VAL A 77 1.09 -14.94 13.07
N ALA A 78 1.40 -14.68 14.34
CA ALA A 78 0.73 -15.34 15.46
C ALA A 78 -0.76 -14.96 15.56
N SER A 79 -1.16 -13.83 14.96
CA SER A 79 -2.53 -13.34 14.93
C SER A 79 -3.44 -14.03 13.90
N VAL A 80 -2.94 -15.07 13.23
CA VAL A 80 -3.73 -15.84 12.26
C VAL A 80 -4.97 -16.44 12.91
N ASP A 81 -6.10 -16.24 12.26
CA ASP A 81 -7.41 -16.69 12.73
C ASP A 81 -8.27 -17.15 11.55
N THR A 82 -8.71 -18.39 11.62
CA THR A 82 -9.61 -19.01 10.66
C THR A 82 -10.90 -19.50 11.34
N GLU A 83 -11.16 -19.06 12.59
CA GLU A 83 -12.29 -19.46 13.43
C GLU A 83 -12.24 -20.95 13.87
N VAL A 84 -11.08 -21.61 13.71
CA VAL A 84 -10.86 -23.00 14.13
C VAL A 84 -9.50 -23.12 14.82
N GLU A 85 -9.48 -23.18 16.14
CA GLU A 85 -8.27 -23.11 16.96
C GLU A 85 -7.20 -24.16 16.59
N ASN A 86 -7.58 -25.42 16.35
CA ASN A 86 -6.63 -26.46 15.94
C ASN A 86 -5.99 -26.17 14.59
N ARG A 87 -6.73 -25.57 13.65
CA ARG A 87 -6.19 -25.14 12.37
C ARG A 87 -5.26 -23.96 12.54
N ASP A 88 -5.62 -22.99 13.35
CA ASP A 88 -4.80 -21.80 13.60
C ASP A 88 -3.48 -22.17 14.29
N LYS A 89 -3.53 -23.12 15.23
CA LYS A 89 -2.31 -23.68 15.85
C LYS A 89 -1.41 -24.35 14.79
N HIS A 90 -1.99 -25.11 13.86
CA HIS A 90 -1.23 -25.76 12.79
C HIS A 90 -0.66 -24.73 11.81
N LEU A 91 -1.43 -23.69 11.46
CA LEU A 91 -0.94 -22.60 10.60
C LEU A 91 0.23 -21.86 11.22
N ARG A 92 0.28 -21.69 12.54
CA ARG A 92 1.42 -21.06 13.25
C ARG A 92 2.66 -21.95 13.33
N SER A 93 2.52 -23.27 13.15
CA SER A 93 3.64 -24.21 13.29
C SER A 93 4.66 -24.09 12.14
N ALA A 94 5.82 -24.78 12.32
CA ALA A 94 6.89 -24.85 11.34
C ALA A 94 6.47 -25.46 9.98
N ASP A 95 5.37 -26.24 9.97
CA ASP A 95 4.84 -26.82 8.72
C ASP A 95 4.23 -25.76 7.78
N PHE A 96 3.79 -24.60 8.33
CA PHE A 96 3.18 -23.53 7.56
C PHE A 96 3.91 -22.20 7.71
N PHE A 97 3.41 -21.29 8.55
CA PHE A 97 3.98 -19.95 8.66
C PHE A 97 5.23 -19.88 9.53
N ASP A 98 5.45 -20.86 10.42
CA ASP A 98 6.58 -20.87 11.35
C ASP A 98 6.68 -19.57 12.16
N ALA A 99 5.59 -19.26 12.87
CA ALA A 99 5.44 -17.99 13.59
C ALA A 99 6.52 -17.74 14.66
N GLU A 100 7.12 -18.81 15.20
CA GLU A 100 8.18 -18.71 16.20
C GLU A 100 9.47 -18.18 15.59
N SER A 101 9.88 -18.72 14.42
CA SER A 101 11.10 -18.30 13.72
C SER A 101 10.89 -17.07 12.83
N HIS A 102 9.66 -16.90 12.34
CA HIS A 102 9.27 -15.86 11.39
C HIS A 102 8.00 -15.14 11.84
N PRO A 103 8.08 -14.30 12.88
CA PRO A 103 6.91 -13.72 13.53
C PRO A 103 6.17 -12.69 12.66
N LYS A 104 6.78 -12.20 11.58
CA LYS A 104 6.21 -11.14 10.75
C LYS A 104 6.14 -11.54 9.27
N ILE A 105 5.04 -11.09 8.63
CA ILE A 105 4.95 -10.95 7.18
C ILE A 105 5.09 -9.47 6.89
N GLU A 106 5.92 -9.10 5.92
CA GLU A 106 6.19 -7.71 5.59
C GLU A 106 5.98 -7.46 4.11
N PHE A 107 5.41 -6.31 3.79
CA PHE A 107 5.34 -5.78 2.43
C PHE A 107 5.92 -4.37 2.41
N VAL A 108 6.77 -4.09 1.43
CA VAL A 108 7.31 -2.76 1.17
C VAL A 108 7.20 -2.47 -0.31
N SER A 109 6.49 -1.39 -0.66
CA SER A 109 6.39 -0.99 -2.06
C SER A 109 7.72 -0.45 -2.59
N THR A 110 7.99 -0.74 -3.86
CA THR A 110 9.15 -0.23 -4.59
C THR A 110 8.76 0.76 -5.69
N LYS A 111 7.53 0.65 -6.21
CA LYS A 111 6.99 1.50 -7.27
C LYS A 111 5.47 1.47 -7.26
N ALA A 112 4.85 2.58 -7.61
CA ALA A 112 3.43 2.66 -7.93
C ALA A 112 3.22 3.09 -9.39
N GLU A 113 2.24 2.50 -10.07
CA GLU A 113 1.76 2.92 -11.39
C GLU A 113 0.31 3.38 -11.29
N VAL A 114 0.00 4.55 -11.85
CA VAL A 114 -1.28 5.24 -11.66
C VAL A 114 -2.37 4.69 -12.60
N VAL A 115 -2.00 4.19 -13.76
CA VAL A 115 -2.96 3.61 -14.71
C VAL A 115 -3.34 2.20 -14.27
N GLY A 116 -4.52 2.07 -13.61
CA GLY A 116 -4.98 0.81 -13.03
C GLY A 116 -4.33 0.46 -11.68
N VAL A 117 -3.83 1.45 -10.97
CA VAL A 117 -3.11 1.40 -9.67
C VAL A 117 -2.43 0.06 -9.40
N LYS A 118 -1.26 -0.14 -10.01
CA LYS A 118 -0.41 -1.30 -9.73
C LYS A 118 0.64 -0.92 -8.71
N LEU A 119 0.69 -1.67 -7.62
CA LEU A 119 1.68 -1.48 -6.57
C LEU A 119 2.71 -2.61 -6.64
N TYR A 120 3.91 -2.28 -7.06
CA TYR A 120 5.05 -3.19 -7.08
C TYR A 120 5.73 -3.14 -5.72
N GLY A 121 6.15 -4.26 -5.20
CA GLY A 121 6.84 -4.30 -3.91
C GLY A 121 7.42 -5.66 -3.60
N ASP A 122 8.12 -5.71 -2.49
CA ASP A 122 8.73 -6.89 -1.95
C ASP A 122 7.87 -7.44 -0.82
N LEU A 123 7.44 -8.70 -0.97
CA LEU A 123 6.68 -9.43 0.04
C LEU A 123 7.58 -10.47 0.70
N THR A 124 7.75 -10.35 2.01
CA THR A 124 8.53 -11.27 2.83
C THR A 124 7.60 -12.17 3.65
N ILE A 125 7.68 -13.48 3.43
CA ILE A 125 6.95 -14.51 4.18
C ILE A 125 7.96 -15.60 4.56
N ARG A 126 8.00 -16.03 5.81
CA ARG A 126 8.94 -17.04 6.32
C ARG A 126 10.41 -16.71 5.99
N GLY A 127 10.80 -15.46 6.13
CA GLY A 127 12.14 -14.99 5.80
C GLY A 127 12.50 -14.98 4.32
N MET A 128 11.58 -15.36 3.42
CA MET A 128 11.77 -15.32 1.98
C MET A 128 11.12 -14.09 1.39
N THR A 129 11.90 -13.26 0.75
CA THR A 129 11.43 -12.05 0.06
C THR A 129 11.26 -12.34 -1.42
N LYS A 130 10.09 -11.98 -1.97
CA LYS A 130 9.80 -12.09 -3.41
C LYS A 130 9.15 -10.81 -3.91
N PRO A 131 9.51 -10.36 -5.12
CA PRO A 131 8.81 -9.26 -5.76
C PRO A 131 7.38 -9.69 -6.11
N VAL A 132 6.42 -8.82 -5.82
CA VAL A 132 5.00 -9.02 -6.14
C VAL A 132 4.41 -7.77 -6.77
N VAL A 133 3.32 -7.94 -7.49
CA VAL A 133 2.51 -6.85 -8.02
C VAL A 133 1.10 -6.99 -7.45
N LEU A 134 0.61 -5.95 -6.80
CA LEU A 134 -0.73 -5.87 -6.27
C LEU A 134 -1.56 -4.95 -7.16
N ASP A 135 -2.71 -5.45 -7.62
CA ASP A 135 -3.70 -4.61 -8.29
C ASP A 135 -4.48 -3.87 -7.20
N ALA A 136 -4.15 -2.62 -6.97
CA ALA A 136 -4.72 -1.84 -5.89
C ALA A 136 -5.89 -0.98 -6.37
N VAL A 137 -6.83 -0.71 -5.47
CA VAL A 137 -7.89 0.27 -5.66
C VAL A 137 -7.76 1.32 -4.58
N LEU A 138 -7.61 2.58 -4.99
CA LEU A 138 -7.62 3.73 -4.11
C LEU A 138 -8.99 4.41 -4.19
N GLY A 139 -9.66 4.57 -3.05
CA GLY A 139 -11.01 5.12 -2.95
C GLY A 139 -11.09 6.66 -2.98
N GLY A 140 -10.01 7.33 -3.35
CA GLY A 140 -9.90 8.79 -3.29
C GLY A 140 -9.51 9.29 -1.89
N VAL A 141 -9.26 10.59 -1.78
CA VAL A 141 -8.94 11.26 -0.51
C VAL A 141 -10.09 12.19 -0.14
N ILE A 142 -10.55 12.06 1.09
CA ILE A 142 -11.62 12.91 1.64
C ILE A 142 -11.16 13.53 2.96
N THR A 143 -11.78 14.64 3.35
CA THR A 143 -11.63 15.21 4.68
C THR A 143 -12.84 14.79 5.54
N ASP A 144 -12.57 14.15 6.67
CA ASP A 144 -13.63 13.75 7.60
C ASP A 144 -14.20 14.97 8.36
N PRO A 145 -15.35 14.85 9.06
CA PRO A 145 -15.94 15.97 9.82
C PRO A 145 -15.05 16.56 10.90
N ARG A 146 -13.96 15.88 11.29
CA ARG A 146 -12.98 16.34 12.28
C ARG A 146 -11.78 17.03 11.64
N GLY A 147 -11.76 17.15 10.29
CA GLY A 147 -10.66 17.77 9.56
C GLY A 147 -9.50 16.85 9.20
N ASN A 148 -9.60 15.54 9.45
CA ASN A 148 -8.56 14.58 9.09
C ASN A 148 -8.71 14.11 7.64
N LEU A 149 -7.61 13.99 6.93
CA LEU A 149 -7.59 13.34 5.63
C LEU A 149 -7.76 11.82 5.80
N ARG A 150 -8.62 11.23 4.97
CA ARG A 150 -8.86 9.80 4.93
C ARG A 150 -8.82 9.28 3.51
N THR A 151 -8.34 8.06 3.35
CA THR A 151 -8.38 7.33 2.08
C THR A 151 -8.76 5.88 2.33
N ALA A 152 -9.38 5.25 1.34
CA ALA A 152 -9.61 3.82 1.33
C ALA A 152 -8.62 3.17 0.35
N PHE A 153 -7.96 2.10 0.79
CA PHE A 153 -7.04 1.34 -0.03
C PHE A 153 -7.40 -0.14 0.05
N THR A 154 -7.54 -0.77 -1.11
CA THR A 154 -7.78 -2.21 -1.21
C THR A 154 -6.79 -2.80 -2.19
N ALA A 155 -6.02 -3.78 -1.74
CA ALA A 155 -5.12 -4.54 -2.60
C ALA A 155 -5.45 -6.03 -2.46
N PRO A 156 -6.06 -6.67 -3.47
CA PRO A 156 -6.14 -8.12 -3.49
C PRO A 156 -4.73 -8.69 -3.55
N GLY A 157 -4.49 -9.72 -2.74
CA GLY A 157 -3.19 -10.41 -2.74
C GLY A 157 -2.82 -10.92 -4.14
N PRO A 158 -1.53 -11.15 -4.40
CA PRO A 158 -1.09 -11.66 -5.68
C PRO A 158 -1.84 -12.96 -5.98
N SER A 159 -2.54 -13.00 -7.11
CA SER A 159 -3.12 -14.24 -7.60
C SER A 159 -1.95 -15.17 -7.91
N THR A 160 -1.85 -16.30 -7.20
CA THR A 160 -0.96 -17.37 -7.62
C THR A 160 -1.52 -17.96 -8.92
N GLY A 161 -1.21 -17.27 -10.03
CA GLY A 161 -1.47 -17.79 -11.36
C GLY A 161 -0.72 -19.13 -11.47
N ARG A 162 -1.48 -20.20 -11.67
CA ARG A 162 -0.93 -21.47 -12.10
C ARG A 162 -0.21 -21.20 -13.42
N THR A 163 1.11 -21.15 -13.40
CA THR A 163 1.88 -21.36 -14.63
C THR A 163 1.51 -22.76 -15.12
N SER A 164 0.60 -22.83 -16.08
CA SER A 164 0.42 -24.02 -16.91
C SER A 164 1.68 -24.17 -17.74
N GLY A 165 2.56 -25.09 -17.33
CA GLY A 165 3.59 -25.68 -18.16
C GLY A 165 3.00 -26.88 -18.89
#